data_f398f9095b391675cbde906d608b582a
#
_entry.id   f398f9095b391675cbde906d608b582a
#
_cell.length_a   1.000
_cell.length_b   1.000
_cell.length_c   1.000
_cell.angle_alpha   90.00
_cell.angle_beta   90.00
_cell.angle_gamma   90.00
#
_symmetry.space_group_name_H-M   'P 1'
#
loop_
_entity.id
_entity.type
_entity.pdbx_description
1 polymer ?
#
loop_
_entity_poly.entity_id
_entity_poly.type
_entity_poly.pdbx_seq_one_letter_code
_entity_poly.pdbx_strand_id
1 'polypeptide(L)'
;SVKVCVNLSPAQFKTPGLVMTVASALADSGLRPDRLELEITESVLLQNTDDTLETLHQIRALGVRVAMDDFGTGYSSLSYLRSFPFDKIKIDQSFVRDIEDSDQANAIIRAVSGLGVSLGMATTAEGVETAEQLDSLKNEGCTEVQGFLFSPPRPASEVAALLSRLNYTERDADARSEAA
;
A
#
# COMPACT_ATOMS: atom_id res chain seq x y z
N SER A 1 -1.60 0.09 15.42
CA SER A 1 -1.46 1.55 15.17
C SER A 1 -1.82 1.87 13.73
N VAL A 2 -2.67 2.86 13.48
CA VAL A 2 -3.12 3.24 12.12
C VAL A 2 -2.03 4.03 11.40
N LYS A 3 -1.79 3.73 10.13
CA LYS A 3 -0.93 4.52 9.22
C LYS A 3 -1.77 5.56 8.48
N VAL A 4 -1.12 6.62 8.02
CA VAL A 4 -1.69 7.63 7.12
C VAL A 4 -0.99 7.44 5.77
N CYS A 5 -1.75 7.08 4.74
CA CYS A 5 -1.26 6.90 3.37
C CYS A 5 -1.57 8.16 2.56
N VAL A 6 -0.60 8.62 1.78
CA VAL A 6 -0.72 9.84 0.96
C VAL A 6 -0.14 9.59 -0.43
N ASN A 7 -0.96 9.77 -1.44
CA ASN A 7 -0.53 9.69 -2.83
C ASN A 7 0.36 10.88 -3.21
N LEU A 8 1.49 10.61 -3.85
CA LEU A 8 2.37 11.60 -4.45
C LEU A 8 2.32 11.52 -5.97
N SER A 9 1.90 12.61 -6.59
CA SER A 9 1.87 12.71 -8.04
C SER A 9 3.27 12.96 -8.64
N PRO A 10 3.51 12.58 -9.92
CA PRO A 10 4.75 12.90 -10.62
C PRO A 10 5.08 14.40 -10.65
N ALA A 11 4.05 15.28 -10.63
CA ALA A 11 4.24 16.73 -10.59
C ALA A 11 4.86 17.21 -9.27
N GLN A 12 4.51 16.57 -8.15
CA GLN A 12 5.08 16.91 -6.83
C GLN A 12 6.56 16.52 -6.74
N PHE A 13 6.98 15.43 -7.37
CA PHE A 13 8.40 15.06 -7.44
C PHE A 13 9.26 16.08 -8.21
N LYS A 14 8.68 16.77 -9.19
CA LYS A 14 9.36 17.82 -9.95
C LYS A 14 9.46 19.15 -9.19
N THR A 15 8.73 19.28 -8.09
CA THR A 15 8.72 20.51 -7.30
C THR A 15 9.90 20.49 -6.33
N PRO A 16 10.82 21.49 -6.40
CA PRO A 16 11.91 21.58 -5.44
C PRO A 16 11.40 21.65 -4.00
N GLY A 17 12.06 20.94 -3.08
CA GLY A 17 11.75 21.02 -1.66
C GLY A 17 10.69 20.02 -1.16
N LEU A 18 10.31 19.00 -1.94
CA LEU A 18 9.37 17.97 -1.50
C LEU A 18 9.77 17.37 -0.14
N VAL A 19 11.05 17.02 0.05
CA VAL A 19 11.57 16.46 1.32
C VAL A 19 11.31 17.40 2.49
N MET A 20 11.57 18.72 2.28
CA MET A 20 11.32 19.73 3.32
C MET A 20 9.82 19.88 3.61
N THR A 21 8.97 19.79 2.59
CA THR A 21 7.52 19.80 2.76
C THR A 21 7.05 18.64 3.64
N VAL A 22 7.54 17.44 3.38
CA VAL A 22 7.23 16.24 4.19
C VAL A 22 7.75 16.41 5.62
N ALA A 23 9.00 16.88 5.79
CA ALA A 23 9.58 17.11 7.11
C ALA A 23 8.79 18.15 7.93
N SER A 24 8.38 19.27 7.30
CA SER A 24 7.55 20.29 7.94
C SER A 24 6.18 19.73 8.35
N ALA A 25 5.52 18.99 7.45
CA ALA A 25 4.22 18.38 7.76
C ALA A 25 4.28 17.42 8.94
N LEU A 26 5.35 16.62 9.05
CA LEU A 26 5.59 15.75 10.20
C LEU A 26 5.81 16.55 11.49
N ALA A 27 6.63 17.61 11.43
CA ALA A 27 6.91 18.47 12.58
C ALA A 27 5.64 19.19 13.07
N ASP A 28 4.87 19.76 12.15
CA ASP A 28 3.66 20.53 12.46
C ASP A 28 2.54 19.65 13.01
N SER A 29 2.40 18.43 12.49
CA SER A 29 1.35 17.49 12.94
C SER A 29 1.72 16.67 14.17
N GLY A 30 3.01 16.55 14.50
CA GLY A 30 3.51 15.64 15.53
C GLY A 30 3.33 14.15 15.15
N LEU A 31 3.03 13.83 13.88
CA LEU A 31 2.90 12.46 13.41
C LEU A 31 4.28 11.80 13.40
N ARG A 32 4.40 10.62 13.99
CA ARG A 32 5.63 9.84 13.90
C ARG A 32 5.90 9.46 12.44
N PRO A 33 7.14 9.62 11.94
CA PRO A 33 7.46 9.35 10.53
C PRO A 33 7.08 7.94 10.06
N ASP A 34 7.26 6.92 10.91
CA ASP A 34 6.91 5.52 10.62
C ASP A 34 5.40 5.26 10.46
N ARG A 35 4.57 6.27 10.77
CA ARG A 35 3.12 6.28 10.61
C ARG A 35 2.67 6.95 9.30
N LEU A 36 3.57 7.63 8.59
CA LEU A 36 3.32 8.17 7.25
C LEU A 36 3.84 7.19 6.21
N GLU A 37 2.99 6.86 5.24
CA GLU A 37 3.31 6.04 4.07
C GLU A 37 3.00 6.88 2.82
N LEU A 38 4.01 7.10 1.96
CA LEU A 38 3.83 7.83 0.72
C LEU A 38 3.68 6.83 -0.43
N GLU A 39 2.61 6.97 -1.19
CA GLU A 39 2.27 6.09 -2.30
C GLU A 39 2.67 6.74 -3.62
N ILE A 40 3.46 6.05 -4.42
CA ILE A 40 3.93 6.52 -5.72
C ILE A 40 3.63 5.48 -6.80
N THR A 41 3.13 5.95 -7.93
CA THR A 41 2.91 5.08 -9.08
C THR A 41 4.21 4.78 -9.83
N GLU A 42 4.25 3.71 -10.62
CA GLU A 42 5.40 3.37 -11.47
C GLU A 42 5.84 4.54 -12.37
N SER A 43 4.91 5.37 -12.82
CA SER A 43 5.18 6.51 -13.69
C SER A 43 6.11 7.57 -13.07
N VAL A 44 6.18 7.66 -11.75
CA VAL A 44 7.12 8.54 -11.03
C VAL A 44 8.56 8.08 -11.29
N LEU A 45 8.82 6.78 -11.27
CA LEU A 45 10.15 6.21 -11.45
C LEU A 45 10.65 6.28 -12.89
N LEU A 46 9.73 6.32 -13.87
CA LEU A 46 10.07 6.38 -15.30
C LEU A 46 10.57 7.75 -15.75
N GLN A 47 10.27 8.84 -15.02
CA GLN A 47 10.46 10.19 -15.52
C GLN A 47 11.85 10.82 -15.25
N ASN A 48 12.55 10.43 -14.18
CA ASN A 48 13.89 10.96 -13.88
C ASN A 48 14.55 10.09 -12.80
N THR A 49 15.30 9.10 -13.21
CA THR A 49 15.64 7.95 -12.36
C THR A 49 16.53 8.33 -11.17
N ASP A 50 17.60 9.10 -11.37
CA ASP A 50 18.60 9.36 -10.33
C ASP A 50 18.09 10.37 -9.29
N ASP A 51 17.58 11.53 -9.70
CA ASP A 51 17.05 12.55 -8.80
C ASP A 51 15.81 12.06 -8.03
N THR A 52 14.97 11.25 -8.70
CA THR A 52 13.78 10.67 -8.06
C THR A 52 14.20 9.67 -6.97
N LEU A 53 15.16 8.79 -7.26
CA LEU A 53 15.67 7.84 -6.29
C LEU A 53 16.33 8.53 -5.10
N GLU A 54 17.11 9.59 -5.36
CA GLU A 54 17.72 10.38 -4.27
C GLU A 54 16.66 11.03 -3.38
N THR A 55 15.63 11.64 -3.96
CA THR A 55 14.49 12.21 -3.21
C THR A 55 13.80 11.16 -2.35
N LEU A 56 13.55 9.96 -2.89
CA LEU A 56 12.95 8.86 -2.15
C LEU A 56 13.84 8.37 -1.01
N HIS A 57 15.16 8.29 -1.23
CA HIS A 57 16.11 7.94 -0.17
C HIS A 57 16.12 8.99 0.95
N GLN A 58 16.06 10.29 0.62
CA GLN A 58 15.97 11.36 1.61
C GLN A 58 14.65 11.30 2.41
N ILE A 59 13.52 11.05 1.76
CA ILE A 59 12.23 10.84 2.42
C ILE A 59 12.31 9.65 3.38
N ARG A 60 12.88 8.53 2.93
CA ARG A 60 13.05 7.35 3.77
C ARG A 60 14.00 7.59 4.95
N ALA A 61 15.03 8.42 4.79
CA ALA A 61 15.93 8.83 5.86
C ALA A 61 15.22 9.62 6.99
N LEU A 62 14.07 10.26 6.70
CA LEU A 62 13.18 10.84 7.72
C LEU A 62 12.44 9.77 8.53
N GLY A 63 12.48 8.49 8.13
CA GLY A 63 11.72 7.40 8.72
C GLY A 63 10.33 7.19 8.11
N VAL A 64 10.00 7.88 7.02
CA VAL A 64 8.75 7.74 6.27
C VAL A 64 8.79 6.47 5.42
N ARG A 65 7.67 5.77 5.30
CA ARG A 65 7.52 4.59 4.46
C ARG A 65 7.15 4.97 3.04
N VAL A 66 7.56 4.14 2.08
CA VAL A 66 7.26 4.34 0.66
C VAL A 66 6.62 3.08 0.09
N ALA A 67 5.45 3.23 -0.50
CA ALA A 67 4.73 2.17 -1.19
C ALA A 67 4.71 2.42 -2.70
N MET A 68 4.85 1.35 -3.48
CA MET A 68 4.65 1.37 -4.91
C MET A 68 3.18 1.09 -5.22
N ASP A 69 2.52 2.03 -5.87
CA ASP A 69 1.10 2.00 -6.21
C ASP A 69 0.85 1.54 -7.65
N ASP A 70 -0.35 1.03 -7.93
CA ASP A 70 -0.83 0.56 -9.25
C ASP A 70 0.10 -0.47 -9.91
N PHE A 71 0.76 -1.33 -9.11
CA PHE A 71 1.74 -2.27 -9.63
C PHE A 71 1.09 -3.28 -10.59
N GLY A 72 1.72 -3.43 -11.77
CA GLY A 72 1.30 -4.36 -12.81
C GLY A 72 0.45 -3.75 -13.92
N THR A 73 0.05 -2.47 -13.81
CA THR A 73 -0.76 -1.79 -14.86
C THR A 73 0.09 -1.11 -15.93
N GLY A 74 1.40 -0.96 -15.71
CA GLY A 74 2.34 -0.27 -16.58
C GLY A 74 3.50 -1.13 -17.07
N TYR A 75 4.58 -0.48 -17.44
CA TYR A 75 5.85 -1.12 -17.77
C TYR A 75 6.61 -1.49 -16.49
N SER A 76 6.08 -2.42 -15.72
CA SER A 76 6.66 -2.87 -14.45
C SER A 76 8.10 -3.36 -14.67
N SER A 77 9.05 -2.47 -14.46
CA SER A 77 10.45 -2.86 -14.48
C SER A 77 10.85 -3.34 -13.09
N LEU A 78 11.01 -4.64 -12.92
CA LEU A 78 11.57 -5.25 -11.71
C LEU A 78 12.91 -4.61 -11.30
N SER A 79 13.58 -3.91 -12.24
CA SER A 79 14.82 -3.18 -11.95
C SER A 79 14.59 -2.05 -10.93
N TYR A 80 13.45 -1.38 -10.93
CA TYR A 80 13.15 -0.31 -9.96
C TYR A 80 12.93 -0.85 -8.54
N LEU A 81 12.25 -1.99 -8.41
CA LEU A 81 12.09 -2.65 -7.11
C LEU A 81 13.44 -3.06 -6.49
N ARG A 82 14.44 -3.33 -7.35
CA ARG A 82 15.80 -3.63 -6.89
C ARG A 82 16.61 -2.38 -6.58
N SER A 83 16.34 -1.27 -7.26
CA SER A 83 17.09 -0.01 -7.12
C SER A 83 16.67 0.80 -5.90
N PHE A 84 15.45 0.62 -5.42
CA PHE A 84 14.95 1.30 -4.23
C PHE A 84 14.23 0.30 -3.30
N PRO A 85 14.55 0.30 -2.00
CA PRO A 85 13.92 -0.59 -1.03
C PRO A 85 12.55 -0.04 -0.62
N PHE A 86 11.50 -0.37 -1.38
CA PHE A 86 10.12 -0.09 -1.01
C PHE A 86 9.71 -0.87 0.23
N ASP A 87 8.81 -0.31 1.02
CA ASP A 87 8.22 -0.97 2.18
C ASP A 87 7.00 -1.82 1.78
N LYS A 88 6.36 -1.48 0.63
CA LYS A 88 5.11 -2.10 0.20
C LYS A 88 4.92 -2.05 -1.32
N ILE A 89 4.21 -3.04 -1.84
CA ILE A 89 3.68 -3.09 -3.20
C ILE A 89 2.16 -3.16 -3.10
N LYS A 90 1.44 -2.28 -3.82
CA LYS A 90 -0.01 -2.28 -3.93
C LYS A 90 -0.42 -2.90 -5.27
N ILE A 91 -1.23 -3.93 -5.22
CA ILE A 91 -1.75 -4.66 -6.37
C ILE A 91 -3.02 -3.94 -6.83
N ASP A 92 -3.03 -3.49 -8.08
CA ASP A 92 -4.15 -2.73 -8.65
C ASP A 92 -5.48 -3.51 -8.60
N GLN A 93 -6.56 -2.76 -8.38
CA GLN A 93 -7.92 -3.30 -8.27
C GLN A 93 -8.39 -4.08 -9.51
N SER A 94 -7.83 -3.86 -10.69
CA SER A 94 -8.21 -4.60 -11.90
C SER A 94 -7.92 -6.10 -11.77
N PHE A 95 -6.81 -6.47 -11.11
CA PHE A 95 -6.49 -7.87 -10.85
C PHE A 95 -7.39 -8.47 -9.77
N VAL A 96 -7.76 -7.68 -8.75
CA VAL A 96 -8.66 -8.14 -7.67
C VAL A 96 -10.08 -8.36 -8.19
N ARG A 97 -10.56 -7.50 -9.09
CA ARG A 97 -11.88 -7.65 -9.69
C ARG A 97 -12.05 -8.99 -10.42
N ASP A 98 -11.02 -9.42 -11.10
CA ASP A 98 -11.03 -10.60 -11.96
C ASP A 98 -10.57 -11.89 -11.23
N ILE A 99 -10.29 -11.81 -9.92
CA ILE A 99 -9.65 -12.90 -9.16
C ILE A 99 -10.48 -14.19 -9.12
N GLU A 100 -11.80 -14.08 -9.15
CA GLU A 100 -12.71 -15.24 -9.07
C GLU A 100 -12.86 -15.98 -10.42
N ASP A 101 -12.68 -15.26 -11.53
CA ASP A 101 -12.97 -15.74 -12.88
C ASP A 101 -11.72 -15.93 -13.77
N SER A 102 -10.53 -15.53 -13.29
CA SER A 102 -9.31 -15.49 -14.11
C SER A 102 -8.11 -16.15 -13.46
N ASP A 103 -7.72 -17.30 -13.98
CA ASP A 103 -6.45 -17.96 -13.61
C ASP A 103 -5.23 -17.04 -13.84
N GLN A 104 -5.31 -16.13 -14.81
CA GLN A 104 -4.25 -15.17 -15.09
C GLN A 104 -4.15 -14.12 -13.98
N ALA A 105 -5.27 -13.59 -13.49
CA ALA A 105 -5.29 -12.64 -12.37
C ALA A 105 -4.71 -13.29 -11.11
N ASN A 106 -5.13 -14.52 -10.79
CA ASN A 106 -4.59 -15.30 -9.67
C ASN A 106 -3.08 -15.51 -9.80
N ALA A 107 -2.60 -15.87 -11.00
CA ALA A 107 -1.16 -16.07 -11.24
C ALA A 107 -0.35 -14.79 -11.03
N ILE A 108 -0.87 -13.63 -11.46
CA ILE A 108 -0.24 -12.32 -11.26
C ILE A 108 -0.20 -11.97 -9.76
N ILE A 109 -1.32 -12.08 -9.05
CA ILE A 109 -1.39 -11.80 -7.61
C ILE A 109 -0.41 -12.67 -6.84
N ARG A 110 -0.37 -13.97 -7.12
CA ARG A 110 0.59 -14.91 -6.52
C ARG A 110 2.04 -14.52 -6.79
N ALA A 111 2.35 -14.14 -8.03
CA ALA A 111 3.69 -13.73 -8.42
C ALA A 111 4.13 -12.45 -7.69
N VAL A 112 3.25 -11.44 -7.57
CA VAL A 112 3.52 -10.19 -6.88
C VAL A 112 3.64 -10.41 -5.37
N SER A 113 2.75 -11.24 -4.78
CA SER A 113 2.82 -11.60 -3.36
C SER A 113 4.13 -12.32 -3.03
N GLY A 114 4.53 -13.31 -3.86
CA GLY A 114 5.79 -14.02 -3.71
C GLY A 114 7.03 -13.11 -3.87
N LEU A 115 6.95 -12.13 -4.78
CA LEU A 115 7.98 -11.13 -4.94
C LEU A 115 8.10 -10.24 -3.70
N GLY A 116 6.97 -9.77 -3.15
CA GLY A 116 6.93 -9.01 -1.90
C GLY A 116 7.63 -9.76 -0.75
N VAL A 117 7.25 -11.00 -0.53
CA VAL A 117 7.89 -11.86 0.49
C VAL A 117 9.41 -11.96 0.25
N SER A 118 9.84 -12.23 -1.00
CA SER A 118 11.25 -12.40 -1.35
C SER A 118 12.09 -11.16 -1.13
N LEU A 119 11.49 -9.97 -1.27
CA LEU A 119 12.15 -8.67 -1.10
C LEU A 119 11.91 -8.05 0.29
N GLY A 120 11.17 -8.72 1.18
CA GLY A 120 10.85 -8.22 2.51
C GLY A 120 9.86 -7.05 2.50
N MET A 121 9.01 -6.96 1.48
CA MET A 121 7.99 -5.93 1.32
C MET A 121 6.61 -6.48 1.70
N ALA A 122 5.74 -5.65 2.26
CA ALA A 122 4.33 -5.98 2.37
C ALA A 122 3.65 -5.93 0.98
N THR A 123 2.57 -6.70 0.80
CA THR A 123 1.71 -6.59 -0.37
C THR A 123 0.31 -6.21 0.07
N THR A 124 -0.29 -5.20 -0.59
CA THR A 124 -1.66 -4.76 -0.35
C THR A 124 -2.47 -4.97 -1.63
N ALA A 125 -3.55 -5.72 -1.57
CA ALA A 125 -4.51 -5.81 -2.68
C ALA A 125 -5.60 -4.75 -2.50
N GLU A 126 -5.89 -4.02 -3.58
CA GLU A 126 -6.86 -2.93 -3.61
C GLU A 126 -8.19 -3.34 -4.22
N GLY A 127 -9.25 -2.61 -3.84
CA GLY A 127 -10.57 -2.80 -4.43
C GLY A 127 -11.27 -4.09 -3.99
N VAL A 128 -10.98 -4.60 -2.78
CA VAL A 128 -11.65 -5.79 -2.24
C VAL A 128 -13.08 -5.43 -1.85
N GLU A 129 -14.06 -6.08 -2.46
CA GLU A 129 -15.48 -5.81 -2.27
C GLU A 129 -16.26 -7.00 -1.69
N THR A 130 -15.75 -8.24 -1.88
CA THR A 130 -16.45 -9.47 -1.44
C THR A 130 -15.60 -10.30 -0.48
N ALA A 131 -16.24 -11.17 0.30
CA ALA A 131 -15.56 -12.10 1.19
C ALA A 131 -14.79 -13.17 0.39
N GLU A 132 -15.31 -13.56 -0.75
CA GLU A 132 -14.72 -14.53 -1.67
C GLU A 132 -13.38 -14.00 -2.23
N GLN A 133 -13.34 -12.71 -2.64
CA GLN A 133 -12.10 -12.05 -3.04
C GLN A 133 -11.07 -12.03 -1.89
N LEU A 134 -11.52 -11.68 -0.68
CA LEU A 134 -10.64 -11.67 0.50
C LEU A 134 -10.03 -13.03 0.76
N ASP A 135 -10.81 -14.11 0.68
CA ASP A 135 -10.31 -15.46 0.94
C ASP A 135 -9.36 -15.93 -0.18
N SER A 136 -9.65 -15.59 -1.43
CA SER A 136 -8.74 -15.84 -2.56
C SER A 136 -7.41 -15.13 -2.37
N LEU A 137 -7.42 -13.85 -1.99
CA LEU A 137 -6.20 -13.06 -1.75
C LEU A 137 -5.34 -13.61 -0.60
N LYS A 138 -5.97 -14.09 0.47
CA LYS A 138 -5.26 -14.77 1.57
C LYS A 138 -4.56 -16.04 1.08
N ASN A 139 -5.24 -16.85 0.26
CA ASN A 139 -4.68 -18.07 -0.31
C ASN A 139 -3.50 -17.79 -1.25
N GLU A 140 -3.50 -16.64 -1.94
CA GLU A 140 -2.40 -16.20 -2.79
C GLU A 140 -1.27 -15.48 -2.01
N GLY A 141 -1.36 -15.41 -0.68
CA GLY A 141 -0.30 -14.90 0.20
C GLY A 141 -0.22 -13.38 0.29
N CYS A 142 -1.29 -12.67 -0.07
CA CYS A 142 -1.36 -11.23 0.12
C CYS A 142 -1.39 -10.88 1.61
N THR A 143 -0.59 -9.89 2.04
CA THR A 143 -0.39 -9.58 3.46
C THR A 143 -1.36 -8.54 3.99
N GLU A 144 -1.83 -7.62 3.15
CA GLU A 144 -2.76 -6.56 3.50
C GLU A 144 -3.83 -6.43 2.41
N VAL A 145 -4.99 -5.94 2.75
CA VAL A 145 -6.10 -5.71 1.82
C VAL A 145 -6.78 -4.37 2.08
N GLN A 146 -7.30 -3.74 1.03
CA GLN A 146 -8.05 -2.49 1.09
C GLN A 146 -9.24 -2.55 0.15
N GLY A 147 -10.42 -2.07 0.61
CA GLY A 147 -11.59 -2.02 -0.26
C GLY A 147 -12.90 -1.79 0.46
N PHE A 148 -13.97 -1.75 -0.31
CA PHE A 148 -15.32 -1.45 0.16
C PHE A 148 -15.93 -2.56 1.02
N LEU A 149 -15.35 -3.74 1.00
CA LEU A 149 -15.72 -4.81 1.95
C LEU A 149 -15.64 -4.32 3.41
N PHE A 150 -14.65 -3.48 3.73
CA PHE A 150 -14.46 -2.93 5.09
C PHE A 150 -15.22 -1.62 5.28
N SER A 151 -15.05 -0.67 4.38
CA SER A 151 -15.77 0.60 4.37
C SER A 151 -15.54 1.35 3.07
N PRO A 152 -16.53 2.02 2.50
CA PRO A 152 -16.29 3.09 1.54
C PRO A 152 -15.56 4.26 2.23
N PRO A 153 -15.00 5.22 1.45
CA PRO A 153 -14.37 6.43 2.00
C PRO A 153 -15.27 7.16 2.99
N ARG A 154 -14.71 7.60 4.11
CA ARG A 154 -15.42 8.30 5.19
C ARG A 154 -14.73 9.60 5.54
N PRO A 155 -15.47 10.62 5.98
CA PRO A 155 -14.89 11.82 6.57
C PRO A 155 -13.98 11.49 7.76
N ALA A 156 -12.91 12.28 7.96
CA ALA A 156 -11.96 12.08 9.04
C ALA A 156 -12.63 11.98 10.43
N SER A 157 -13.72 12.70 10.65
CA SER A 157 -14.50 12.68 11.91
C SER A 157 -15.14 11.32 12.21
N GLU A 158 -15.33 10.45 11.20
CA GLU A 158 -15.94 9.12 11.38
C GLU A 158 -14.91 8.00 11.55
N VAL A 159 -13.62 8.28 11.29
CA VAL A 159 -12.56 7.26 11.26
C VAL A 159 -12.40 6.57 12.62
N ALA A 160 -12.46 7.32 13.73
CA ALA A 160 -12.32 6.76 15.07
C ALA A 160 -13.42 5.71 15.38
N ALA A 161 -14.67 6.01 15.02
CA ALA A 161 -15.79 5.10 15.20
C ALA A 161 -15.67 3.86 14.28
N LEU A 162 -15.22 4.05 13.03
CA LEU A 162 -14.98 2.97 12.09
C LEU A 162 -13.91 2.01 12.62
N LEU A 163 -12.77 2.51 13.07
CA LEU A 163 -11.67 1.71 13.61
C LEU A 163 -12.11 0.91 14.85
N SER A 164 -12.91 1.53 15.74
CA SER A 164 -13.44 0.84 16.92
C SER A 164 -14.33 -0.34 16.52
N ARG A 165 -15.15 -0.18 15.47
CA ARG A 165 -16.03 -1.23 14.95
C ARG A 165 -15.23 -2.38 14.31
N LEU A 166 -14.23 -2.07 13.49
CA LEU A 166 -13.41 -3.08 12.80
C LEU A 166 -12.58 -3.88 13.81
N ASN A 167 -11.94 -3.23 14.77
CA ASN A 167 -11.15 -3.90 15.82
C ASN A 167 -12.00 -4.79 16.74
N TYR A 168 -13.27 -4.44 16.96
CA TYR A 168 -14.19 -5.26 17.74
C TYR A 168 -14.52 -6.57 17.00
N THR A 169 -14.75 -6.49 15.70
CA THR A 169 -15.10 -7.64 14.86
C THR A 169 -13.94 -8.66 14.78
N GLU A 170 -12.68 -8.18 14.69
CA GLU A 170 -11.51 -9.06 14.70
C GLU A 170 -11.37 -9.83 16.03
N ARG A 171 -11.50 -9.15 17.17
CA ARG A 171 -11.40 -9.79 18.50
C ARG A 171 -12.47 -10.84 18.73
N ASP A 172 -13.69 -10.61 18.24
CA ASP A 172 -14.78 -11.59 18.36
C ASP A 172 -14.59 -12.81 17.43
N ALA A 173 -13.96 -12.62 16.28
CA ALA A 173 -13.64 -13.71 15.37
C ALA A 173 -12.52 -14.61 15.94
N ASP A 174 -11.46 -14.02 16.48
CA ASP A 174 -10.36 -14.75 17.13
C ASP A 174 -10.83 -15.52 18.37
N ALA A 175 -11.65 -14.90 19.22
CA ALA A 175 -12.21 -15.55 20.41
C ALA A 175 -13.12 -16.75 20.08
N ARG A 176 -13.80 -16.75 18.93
CA ARG A 176 -14.60 -17.89 18.46
C ARG A 176 -13.76 -19.00 17.85
N SER A 177 -12.63 -18.66 17.23
CA SER A 177 -11.69 -19.63 16.66
C SER A 177 -10.89 -20.38 17.73
N GLU A 178 -10.60 -19.71 18.87
CA GLU A 178 -9.92 -20.35 20.02
C GLU A 178 -10.87 -21.20 20.88
N ALA A 179 -12.19 -21.06 20.75
CA ALA A 179 -13.20 -21.78 21.50
C ALA A 179 -13.80 -22.99 20.76
N ALA A 180 -13.37 -23.28 19.54
CA ALA A 180 -13.81 -24.39 18.69
C ALA A 180 -12.70 -25.43 18.48
#